data_50798e80e754c70d4e6fd871980e4b02
#
_entry.id   50798e80e754c70d4e6fd871980e4b02
#
_cell.length_a   1.000
_cell.length_b   1.000
_cell.length_c   1.000
_cell.angle_alpha   90.00
_cell.angle_beta   90.00
_cell.angle_gamma   90.00
#
_symmetry.space_group_name_H-M   'P 1'
#
loop_
_entity.id
_entity.type
_entity.pdbx_description
1 polymer ?
#
loop_
_entity_poly.entity_id
_entity_poly.type
_entity_poly.pdbx_seq_one_letter_code
_entity_poly.pdbx_strand_id
1 'polypeptide(L)'
;MLDFSLKNKIAIVTGGSRGIGEAIAKAFAEQGATVIVCSRKQGGVDRVAEEIKAAGGAALGIACHTGQSAAIEVLYARVKQEFGRVDVLVNNAAANPYFGPAVEITEAAFDKTFEVNVKGYFLMAQHAARMMIEQGSGSIINIASIAGFSPPPMQGVYGVTKSAVIAMTKMFAKELGGVGVRCNCIAPGLVETKFAQVLIESPEMLEHFTSRTPMGRHAQPNEIVGAAIYLASDAASYT
;
A
#
# COMPACT_ATOMS: atom_id res chain seq x y z
N MET A 1 15.23 -22.38 -9.00
CA MET A 1 15.60 -20.99 -9.39
C MET A 1 14.63 -20.07 -8.69
N LEU A 2 15.06 -18.94 -8.11
CA LEU A 2 14.15 -17.97 -7.49
C LEU A 2 13.25 -17.36 -8.56
N ASP A 3 11.94 -17.36 -8.33
CA ASP A 3 10.96 -16.82 -9.27
C ASP A 3 10.37 -15.52 -8.70
N PHE A 4 10.67 -14.40 -9.34
CA PHE A 4 10.14 -13.07 -9.05
C PHE A 4 8.96 -12.71 -9.97
N SER A 5 8.57 -13.60 -10.89
CA SER A 5 7.46 -13.40 -11.80
C SER A 5 6.14 -13.27 -11.04
N LEU A 6 5.29 -12.37 -11.52
CA LEU A 6 3.90 -12.24 -11.07
C LEU A 6 2.92 -12.70 -12.17
N LYS A 7 3.39 -13.49 -13.12
CA LYS A 7 2.58 -13.98 -14.24
C LYS A 7 1.34 -14.72 -13.71
N ASN A 8 0.19 -14.41 -14.28
CA ASN A 8 -1.12 -14.94 -13.90
C ASN A 8 -1.60 -14.57 -12.48
N LYS A 9 -0.93 -13.68 -11.77
CA LYS A 9 -1.38 -13.18 -10.47
C LYS A 9 -2.32 -11.99 -10.65
N ILE A 10 -3.37 -11.95 -9.84
CA ILE A 10 -4.30 -10.81 -9.73
C ILE A 10 -3.88 -9.97 -8.52
N ALA A 11 -3.46 -8.74 -8.76
CA ALA A 11 -2.92 -7.85 -7.74
C ALA A 11 -3.78 -6.59 -7.56
N ILE A 12 -4.24 -6.32 -6.35
CA ILE A 12 -4.92 -5.07 -5.99
C ILE A 12 -3.90 -4.11 -5.38
N VAL A 13 -3.78 -2.90 -5.92
CA VAL A 13 -2.89 -1.85 -5.39
C VAL A 13 -3.71 -0.63 -5.00
N THR A 14 -3.85 -0.37 -3.69
CA THR A 14 -4.57 0.79 -3.17
C THR A 14 -3.68 2.05 -3.20
N GLY A 15 -4.30 3.22 -3.44
CA GLY A 15 -3.52 4.45 -3.65
C GLY A 15 -2.67 4.40 -4.92
N GLY A 16 -3.04 3.57 -5.90
CA GLY A 16 -2.28 3.27 -7.11
C GLY A 16 -2.27 4.36 -8.17
N SER A 17 -2.91 5.51 -7.95
CA SER A 17 -3.00 6.60 -8.94
C SER A 17 -1.80 7.57 -8.92
N ARG A 18 -0.83 7.41 -8.01
CA ARG A 18 0.38 8.24 -7.90
C ARG A 18 1.40 7.67 -6.92
N GLY A 19 2.64 8.18 -6.98
CA GLY A 19 3.71 7.90 -6.03
C GLY A 19 4.05 6.42 -5.92
N ILE A 20 4.28 5.93 -4.69
CA ILE A 20 4.68 4.54 -4.43
C ILE A 20 3.67 3.54 -5.01
N GLY A 21 2.36 3.77 -4.83
CA GLY A 21 1.34 2.86 -5.35
C GLY A 21 1.31 2.78 -6.87
N GLU A 22 1.49 3.90 -7.58
CA GLU A 22 1.60 3.90 -9.04
C GLU A 22 2.84 3.16 -9.51
N ALA A 23 4.00 3.40 -8.86
CA ALA A 23 5.24 2.71 -9.20
C ALA A 23 5.12 1.19 -9.00
N ILE A 24 4.52 0.74 -7.88
CA ILE A 24 4.27 -0.68 -7.62
C ILE A 24 3.30 -1.26 -8.66
N ALA A 25 2.21 -0.55 -8.99
CA ALA A 25 1.22 -1.03 -9.97
C ALA A 25 1.85 -1.28 -11.35
N LYS A 26 2.66 -0.33 -11.84
CA LYS A 26 3.37 -0.45 -13.12
C LYS A 26 4.35 -1.63 -13.10
N ALA A 27 5.17 -1.72 -12.07
CA ALA A 27 6.16 -2.77 -11.96
C ALA A 27 5.54 -4.18 -11.79
N PHE A 28 4.42 -4.30 -11.08
CA PHE A 28 3.71 -5.58 -11.00
C PHE A 28 3.18 -6.02 -12.37
N ALA A 29 2.67 -5.08 -13.16
CA ALA A 29 2.24 -5.36 -14.54
C ALA A 29 3.42 -5.77 -15.44
N GLU A 30 4.57 -5.11 -15.32
CA GLU A 30 5.83 -5.50 -16.00
C GLU A 30 6.29 -6.92 -15.63
N GLN A 31 6.02 -7.36 -14.39
CA GLN A 31 6.27 -8.74 -13.95
C GLN A 31 5.17 -9.74 -14.35
N GLY A 32 4.17 -9.31 -15.14
CA GLY A 32 3.13 -10.16 -15.70
C GLY A 32 1.86 -10.29 -14.88
N ALA A 33 1.66 -9.50 -13.81
CA ALA A 33 0.40 -9.46 -13.08
C ALA A 33 -0.70 -8.72 -13.85
N THR A 34 -1.96 -9.12 -13.64
CA THR A 34 -3.10 -8.24 -13.92
C THR A 34 -3.33 -7.37 -12.68
N VAL A 35 -3.22 -6.05 -12.86
CA VAL A 35 -3.23 -5.09 -11.74
C VAL A 35 -4.55 -4.34 -11.65
N ILE A 36 -5.24 -4.46 -10.52
CA ILE A 36 -6.37 -3.62 -10.17
C ILE A 36 -5.83 -2.36 -9.47
N VAL A 37 -5.80 -1.26 -10.22
CA VAL A 37 -5.37 0.05 -9.73
C VAL A 37 -6.53 0.69 -8.99
N CYS A 38 -6.38 0.89 -7.67
CA CYS A 38 -7.45 1.41 -6.82
C CYS A 38 -7.08 2.76 -6.20
N SER A 39 -7.94 3.76 -6.33
CA SER A 39 -7.90 5.01 -5.58
C SER A 39 -9.25 5.73 -5.64
N ARG A 40 -9.37 6.90 -4.95
CA ARG A 40 -10.67 7.61 -4.80
C ARG A 40 -11.27 8.19 -6.07
N LYS A 41 -10.46 8.52 -7.09
CA LYS A 41 -10.90 9.22 -8.31
C LYS A 41 -10.73 8.32 -9.53
N GLN A 42 -11.83 8.05 -10.26
CA GLN A 42 -11.82 7.17 -11.42
C GLN A 42 -10.80 7.62 -12.47
N GLY A 43 -10.80 8.88 -12.89
CA GLY A 43 -9.85 9.37 -13.91
C GLY A 43 -8.37 9.19 -13.54
N GLY A 44 -8.04 9.16 -12.23
CA GLY A 44 -6.67 8.90 -11.78
C GLY A 44 -6.25 7.44 -11.91
N VAL A 45 -7.16 6.50 -11.68
CA VAL A 45 -6.87 5.06 -11.82
C VAL A 45 -6.95 4.64 -13.28
N ASP A 46 -7.85 5.24 -14.08
CA ASP A 46 -7.94 5.00 -15.52
C ASP A 46 -6.65 5.41 -16.22
N ARG A 47 -6.11 6.59 -15.92
CA ARG A 47 -4.83 7.04 -16.48
C ARG A 47 -3.73 6.00 -16.27
N VAL A 48 -3.55 5.51 -15.02
CA VAL A 48 -2.50 4.53 -14.72
C VAL A 48 -2.79 3.18 -15.40
N ALA A 49 -4.05 2.74 -15.41
CA ALA A 49 -4.42 1.51 -16.10
C ALA A 49 -4.16 1.58 -17.61
N GLU A 50 -4.46 2.71 -18.28
CA GLU A 50 -4.17 2.92 -19.70
C GLU A 50 -2.66 3.00 -19.97
N GLU A 51 -1.87 3.65 -19.10
CA GLU A 51 -0.41 3.66 -19.23
C GLU A 51 0.18 2.25 -19.13
N ILE A 52 -0.33 1.42 -18.20
CA ILE A 52 0.08 0.01 -18.06
C ILE A 52 -0.28 -0.79 -19.34
N LYS A 53 -1.50 -0.61 -19.87
CA LYS A 53 -1.94 -1.30 -21.08
C LYS A 53 -1.12 -0.86 -22.31
N ALA A 54 -0.82 0.43 -22.43
CA ALA A 54 0.02 0.98 -23.49
C ALA A 54 1.45 0.42 -23.47
N ALA A 55 1.96 0.06 -22.28
CA ALA A 55 3.23 -0.63 -22.09
C ALA A 55 3.14 -2.15 -22.29
N GLY A 56 2.00 -2.71 -22.69
CA GLY A 56 1.80 -4.15 -22.94
C GLY A 56 1.38 -4.96 -21.72
N GLY A 57 1.14 -4.32 -20.57
CA GLY A 57 0.65 -4.96 -19.36
C GLY A 57 -0.87 -5.08 -19.29
N ALA A 58 -1.37 -5.72 -18.21
CA ALA A 58 -2.79 -5.87 -17.94
C ALA A 58 -3.18 -5.09 -16.69
N ALA A 59 -4.19 -4.19 -16.81
CA ALA A 59 -4.68 -3.43 -15.66
C ALA A 59 -6.15 -3.03 -15.80
N LEU A 60 -6.80 -2.82 -14.63
CA LEU A 60 -8.15 -2.30 -14.50
C LEU A 60 -8.16 -1.19 -13.45
N GLY A 61 -8.67 -0.01 -13.80
CA GLY A 61 -8.87 1.10 -12.86
C GLY A 61 -10.22 0.99 -12.16
N ILE A 62 -10.24 0.96 -10.82
CA ILE A 62 -11.47 0.97 -10.03
C ILE A 62 -11.42 2.06 -8.98
N ALA A 63 -12.37 3.01 -9.02
CA ALA A 63 -12.51 3.99 -7.96
C ALA A 63 -13.00 3.32 -6.67
N CYS A 64 -12.22 3.48 -5.59
CA CYS A 64 -12.60 3.02 -4.27
C CYS A 64 -11.97 3.91 -3.20
N HIS A 65 -12.79 4.39 -2.27
CA HIS A 65 -12.34 5.08 -1.08
C HIS A 65 -12.15 4.04 0.03
N THR A 66 -10.90 3.66 0.32
CA THR A 66 -10.56 2.57 1.27
C THR A 66 -10.97 2.86 2.74
N GLY A 67 -11.38 4.06 3.09
CA GLY A 67 -11.99 4.36 4.38
C GLY A 67 -13.49 4.00 4.45
N GLN A 68 -14.13 3.71 3.33
CA GLN A 68 -15.57 3.42 3.25
C GLN A 68 -15.82 1.94 2.99
N SER A 69 -16.43 1.24 3.95
CA SER A 69 -16.69 -0.21 3.86
C SER A 69 -17.51 -0.59 2.63
N ALA A 70 -18.58 0.15 2.34
CA ALA A 70 -19.41 -0.10 1.17
C ALA A 70 -18.62 0.01 -0.17
N ALA A 71 -17.67 0.95 -0.26
CA ALA A 71 -16.82 1.06 -1.46
C ALA A 71 -15.86 -0.13 -1.59
N ILE A 72 -15.36 -0.66 -0.47
CA ILE A 72 -14.51 -1.85 -0.43
C ILE A 72 -15.32 -3.09 -0.85
N GLU A 73 -16.53 -3.25 -0.36
CA GLU A 73 -17.43 -4.36 -0.74
C GLU A 73 -17.71 -4.36 -2.26
N VAL A 74 -18.01 -3.20 -2.83
CA VAL A 74 -18.22 -3.05 -4.29
C VAL A 74 -16.96 -3.40 -5.07
N LEU A 75 -15.77 -2.95 -4.61
CA LEU A 75 -14.50 -3.30 -5.24
C LEU A 75 -14.30 -4.83 -5.27
N TYR A 76 -14.44 -5.51 -4.11
CA TYR A 76 -14.20 -6.94 -4.03
C TYR A 76 -15.29 -7.77 -4.76
N ALA A 77 -16.55 -7.32 -4.77
CA ALA A 77 -17.60 -7.95 -5.55
C ALA A 77 -17.26 -7.93 -7.05
N ARG A 78 -16.79 -6.78 -7.55
CA ARG A 78 -16.36 -6.63 -8.94
C ARG A 78 -15.13 -7.48 -9.26
N VAL A 79 -14.11 -7.48 -8.39
CA VAL A 79 -12.91 -8.32 -8.58
C VAL A 79 -13.27 -9.80 -8.58
N LYS A 80 -14.16 -10.24 -7.69
CA LYS A 80 -14.64 -11.63 -7.65
C LYS A 80 -15.39 -12.00 -8.92
N GLN A 81 -16.21 -11.10 -9.45
CA GLN A 81 -16.98 -11.33 -10.68
C GLN A 81 -16.06 -11.41 -11.92
N GLU A 82 -15.06 -10.52 -12.04
CA GLU A 82 -14.22 -10.44 -13.23
C GLU A 82 -13.06 -11.44 -13.22
N PHE A 83 -12.49 -11.75 -12.05
CA PHE A 83 -11.26 -12.54 -11.95
C PHE A 83 -11.40 -13.80 -11.08
N GLY A 84 -12.41 -13.87 -10.22
CA GLY A 84 -12.63 -15.01 -9.32
C GLY A 84 -11.61 -15.15 -8.19
N ARG A 85 -10.51 -14.38 -8.20
CA ARG A 85 -9.38 -14.51 -7.28
C ARG A 85 -8.67 -13.20 -6.96
N VAL A 86 -7.91 -13.20 -5.87
CA VAL A 86 -6.92 -12.16 -5.52
C VAL A 86 -5.68 -12.85 -5.01
N ASP A 87 -4.54 -12.65 -5.66
CA ASP A 87 -3.25 -13.26 -5.27
C ASP A 87 -2.41 -12.31 -4.42
N VAL A 88 -2.47 -11.02 -4.71
CA VAL A 88 -1.69 -10.00 -4.01
C VAL A 88 -2.57 -8.80 -3.65
N LEU A 89 -2.48 -8.36 -2.41
CA LEU A 89 -3.01 -7.07 -1.96
C LEU A 89 -1.87 -6.16 -1.52
N VAL A 90 -1.77 -4.96 -2.11
CA VAL A 90 -0.91 -3.89 -1.61
C VAL A 90 -1.77 -2.81 -0.97
N ASN A 91 -1.78 -2.74 0.35
CA ASN A 91 -2.34 -1.65 1.12
C ASN A 91 -1.33 -0.49 1.15
N ASN A 92 -1.55 0.52 0.29
CA ASN A 92 -0.67 1.69 0.19
C ASN A 92 -1.42 3.02 0.36
N ALA A 93 -2.74 3.05 0.13
CA ALA A 93 -3.53 4.28 0.32
C ALA A 93 -3.37 4.83 1.74
N ALA A 94 -2.99 6.11 1.86
CA ALA A 94 -2.82 6.75 3.16
C ALA A 94 -3.39 8.19 3.16
N ALA A 95 -3.73 8.66 4.37
CA ALA A 95 -4.11 10.03 4.66
C ALA A 95 -3.25 10.56 5.82
N ASN A 96 -2.83 11.82 5.70
CA ASN A 96 -2.27 12.62 6.78
C ASN A 96 -2.72 14.06 6.59
N PRO A 97 -3.97 14.39 6.97
CA PRO A 97 -4.55 15.71 6.70
C PRO A 97 -4.03 16.81 7.62
N TYR A 98 -3.26 16.46 8.65
CA TYR A 98 -2.74 17.38 9.64
C TYR A 98 -1.23 17.20 9.83
N PHE A 99 -0.52 18.33 9.83
CA PHE A 99 0.89 18.42 10.15
C PHE A 99 1.08 19.50 11.21
N GLY A 100 1.34 19.10 12.47
CA GLY A 100 1.42 20.02 13.60
C GLY A 100 1.48 19.27 14.95
N PRO A 101 1.51 20.03 16.07
CA PRO A 101 1.53 19.46 17.42
C PRO A 101 0.33 18.54 17.66
N ALA A 102 0.56 17.39 18.30
CA ALA A 102 -0.51 16.40 18.53
C ALA A 102 -1.67 16.94 19.38
N VAL A 103 -1.40 17.90 20.26
CA VAL A 103 -2.41 18.52 21.14
C VAL A 103 -3.39 19.44 20.40
N GLU A 104 -3.07 19.83 19.15
CA GLU A 104 -3.88 20.74 18.33
C GLU A 104 -4.65 20.02 17.22
N ILE A 105 -4.46 18.70 17.06
CA ILE A 105 -5.16 17.96 16.02
C ILE A 105 -6.67 17.97 16.28
N THR A 106 -7.45 18.23 15.24
CA THR A 106 -8.91 18.15 15.35
C THR A 106 -9.37 16.70 15.31
N GLU A 107 -10.51 16.40 15.97
CA GLU A 107 -11.14 15.07 15.91
C GLU A 107 -11.36 14.61 14.47
N ALA A 108 -11.85 15.48 13.59
CA ALA A 108 -12.06 15.16 12.18
C ALA A 108 -10.77 14.73 11.44
N ALA A 109 -9.64 15.37 11.75
CA ALA A 109 -8.34 15.00 11.18
C ALA A 109 -7.83 13.67 11.76
N PHE A 110 -8.02 13.45 13.06
CA PHE A 110 -7.72 12.19 13.73
C PHE A 110 -8.53 11.05 13.11
N ASP A 111 -9.86 11.19 13.07
CA ASP A 111 -10.78 10.17 12.52
C ASP A 111 -10.44 9.85 11.06
N LYS A 112 -10.18 10.89 10.24
CA LYS A 112 -9.80 10.67 8.84
C LYS A 112 -8.51 9.90 8.68
N THR A 113 -7.55 10.14 9.57
CA THR A 113 -6.27 9.41 9.54
C THR A 113 -6.47 7.94 9.92
N PHE A 114 -7.23 7.65 10.97
CA PHE A 114 -7.55 6.28 11.40
C PHE A 114 -8.47 5.56 10.41
N GLU A 115 -9.49 6.24 9.88
CA GLU A 115 -10.40 5.68 8.88
C GLU A 115 -9.65 5.10 7.69
N VAL A 116 -8.70 5.87 7.12
CA VAL A 116 -7.98 5.45 5.92
C VAL A 116 -6.83 4.50 6.25
N ASN A 117 -6.00 4.87 7.26
CA ASN A 117 -4.72 4.18 7.46
C ASN A 117 -4.85 2.91 8.31
N VAL A 118 -5.88 2.78 9.14
CA VAL A 118 -6.07 1.63 10.03
C VAL A 118 -7.29 0.82 9.60
N LYS A 119 -8.51 1.40 9.70
CA LYS A 119 -9.74 0.70 9.33
C LYS A 119 -9.73 0.26 7.87
N GLY A 120 -9.29 1.13 6.96
CA GLY A 120 -9.20 0.83 5.53
C GLY A 120 -8.25 -0.33 5.25
N TYR A 121 -7.06 -0.34 5.81
CA TYR A 121 -6.10 -1.43 5.68
C TYR A 121 -6.65 -2.76 6.21
N PHE A 122 -7.28 -2.71 7.39
CA PHE A 122 -7.89 -3.90 7.99
C PHE A 122 -8.98 -4.50 7.09
N LEU A 123 -9.94 -3.68 6.66
CA LEU A 123 -11.06 -4.16 5.83
C LEU A 123 -10.58 -4.68 4.46
N MET A 124 -9.65 -3.96 3.81
CA MET A 124 -9.05 -4.43 2.56
C MET A 124 -8.35 -5.78 2.75
N ALA A 125 -7.55 -5.93 3.82
CA ALA A 125 -6.88 -7.18 4.14
C ALA A 125 -7.88 -8.30 4.49
N GLN A 126 -8.94 -8.00 5.23
CA GLN A 126 -9.98 -8.97 5.59
C GLN A 126 -10.70 -9.53 4.36
N HIS A 127 -11.09 -8.67 3.42
CA HIS A 127 -11.74 -9.13 2.17
C HIS A 127 -10.79 -9.94 1.30
N ALA A 128 -9.53 -9.49 1.12
CA ALA A 128 -8.54 -10.26 0.40
C ALA A 128 -8.27 -11.63 1.05
N ALA A 129 -8.07 -11.63 2.37
CA ALA A 129 -7.79 -12.84 3.13
C ALA A 129 -8.88 -13.91 2.97
N ARG A 130 -10.17 -13.53 2.98
CA ARG A 130 -11.27 -14.48 2.73
C ARG A 130 -11.14 -15.18 1.39
N MET A 131 -10.82 -14.45 0.33
CA MET A 131 -10.59 -15.04 -1.00
C MET A 131 -9.32 -15.89 -1.03
N MET A 132 -8.23 -15.39 -0.43
CA MET A 132 -6.94 -16.08 -0.38
C MET A 132 -6.99 -17.39 0.43
N ILE A 133 -7.78 -17.45 1.51
CA ILE A 133 -8.03 -18.68 2.28
C ILE A 133 -8.72 -19.74 1.41
N GLU A 134 -9.77 -19.35 0.65
CA GLU A 134 -10.44 -20.24 -0.29
C GLU A 134 -9.49 -20.76 -1.39
N GLN A 135 -8.48 -19.96 -1.77
CA GLN A 135 -7.47 -20.31 -2.77
C GLN A 135 -6.32 -21.16 -2.19
N GLY A 136 -6.12 -21.16 -0.87
CA GLY A 136 -4.98 -21.79 -0.20
C GLY A 136 -3.66 -21.03 -0.41
N SER A 137 -3.68 -19.80 -0.90
CA SER A 137 -2.47 -18.99 -1.16
C SER A 137 -2.78 -17.50 -1.29
N GLY A 138 -1.82 -16.65 -0.93
CA GLY A 138 -1.93 -15.21 -1.12
C GLY A 138 -0.80 -14.42 -0.47
N SER A 139 -0.68 -13.15 -0.84
CA SER A 139 0.28 -12.22 -0.25
C SER A 139 -0.36 -10.87 0.03
N ILE A 140 -0.34 -10.45 1.30
CA ILE A 140 -0.78 -9.13 1.75
C ILE A 140 0.48 -8.30 2.07
N ILE A 141 0.61 -7.13 1.45
CA ILE A 141 1.73 -6.22 1.63
C ILE A 141 1.19 -4.88 2.13
N ASN A 142 1.55 -4.51 3.33
CA ASN A 142 1.14 -3.24 3.93
C ASN A 142 2.27 -2.21 3.81
N ILE A 143 2.01 -1.05 3.21
CA ILE A 143 2.97 0.06 3.23
C ILE A 143 2.82 0.81 4.55
N ALA A 144 3.72 0.50 5.47
CA ALA A 144 3.87 1.16 6.77
C ALA A 144 4.66 2.47 6.62
N SER A 145 5.56 2.75 7.54
CA SER A 145 6.54 3.85 7.53
C SER A 145 7.53 3.64 8.67
N ILE A 146 8.73 4.18 8.56
CA ILE A 146 9.64 4.32 9.71
C ILE A 146 9.01 5.10 10.86
N ALA A 147 8.07 6.02 10.56
CA ALA A 147 7.26 6.72 11.56
C ALA A 147 6.42 5.78 12.44
N GLY A 148 6.17 4.55 12.00
CA GLY A 148 5.50 3.52 12.80
C GLY A 148 6.38 2.90 13.89
N PHE A 149 7.69 3.02 13.80
CA PHE A 149 8.64 2.59 14.84
C PHE A 149 9.01 3.75 15.76
N SER A 150 9.15 4.96 15.19
CA SER A 150 9.51 6.17 15.93
C SER A 150 8.71 7.34 15.34
N PRO A 151 7.51 7.64 15.89
CA PRO A 151 6.69 8.76 15.43
C PRO A 151 7.44 10.08 15.53
N PRO A 152 7.66 10.81 14.42
CA PRO A 152 8.36 12.08 14.49
C PRO A 152 7.45 13.17 15.05
N PRO A 153 8.01 14.25 15.61
CA PRO A 153 7.24 15.46 15.93
C PRO A 153 6.42 15.94 14.75
N MET A 154 5.30 16.60 14.99
CA MET A 154 4.37 17.15 13.98
C MET A 154 3.58 16.10 13.15
N GLN A 155 3.90 14.82 13.27
CA GLN A 155 3.23 13.70 12.58
C GLN A 155 2.81 12.58 13.54
N GLY A 156 2.58 12.91 14.82
CA GLY A 156 2.37 11.90 15.86
C GLY A 156 1.22 10.93 15.54
N VAL A 157 0.05 11.42 15.17
CA VAL A 157 -1.11 10.57 14.85
C VAL A 157 -0.87 9.70 13.61
N TYR A 158 -0.23 10.24 12.58
CA TYR A 158 0.19 9.42 11.42
C TYR A 158 1.12 8.29 11.86
N GLY A 159 2.12 8.59 12.70
CA GLY A 159 3.02 7.59 13.27
C GLY A 159 2.28 6.50 14.03
N VAL A 160 1.32 6.88 14.89
CA VAL A 160 0.46 5.93 15.62
C VAL A 160 -0.30 5.01 14.67
N THR A 161 -0.88 5.55 13.59
CA THR A 161 -1.56 4.69 12.58
C THR A 161 -0.60 3.74 11.89
N LYS A 162 0.65 4.15 11.63
CA LYS A 162 1.65 3.28 11.01
C LYS A 162 2.20 2.22 11.98
N SER A 163 2.24 2.50 13.29
CA SER A 163 2.48 1.48 14.31
C SER A 163 1.35 0.44 14.34
N ALA A 164 0.10 0.89 14.25
CA ALA A 164 -1.06 -0.01 14.14
C ALA A 164 -0.99 -0.90 12.90
N VAL A 165 -0.54 -0.38 11.75
CA VAL A 165 -0.33 -1.18 10.52
C VAL A 165 0.74 -2.25 10.72
N ILE A 166 1.84 -1.95 11.42
CA ILE A 166 2.90 -2.93 11.74
C ILE A 166 2.34 -4.04 12.64
N ALA A 167 1.57 -3.66 13.69
CA ALA A 167 0.93 -4.63 14.57
C ALA A 167 -0.10 -5.50 13.84
N MET A 168 -0.93 -4.90 13.00
CA MET A 168 -1.91 -5.58 12.15
C MET A 168 -1.24 -6.58 11.19
N THR A 169 -0.11 -6.22 10.60
CA THR A 169 0.68 -7.12 9.75
C THR A 169 1.08 -8.38 10.50
N LYS A 170 1.60 -8.22 11.72
CA LYS A 170 2.00 -9.36 12.57
C LYS A 170 0.81 -10.23 12.96
N MET A 171 -0.34 -9.62 13.24
CA MET A 171 -1.59 -10.33 13.54
C MET A 171 -2.01 -11.21 12.35
N PHE A 172 -2.19 -10.62 11.17
CA PHE A 172 -2.58 -11.38 9.98
C PHE A 172 -1.57 -12.44 9.58
N ALA A 173 -0.26 -12.16 9.71
CA ALA A 173 0.78 -13.16 9.43
C ALA A 173 0.65 -14.40 10.31
N LYS A 174 0.36 -14.21 11.62
CA LYS A 174 0.18 -15.32 12.56
C LYS A 174 -1.11 -16.10 12.33
N GLU A 175 -2.19 -15.40 12.02
CA GLU A 175 -3.50 -16.05 11.82
C GLU A 175 -3.60 -16.76 10.48
N LEU A 176 -2.96 -16.24 9.43
CA LEU A 176 -3.15 -16.71 8.06
C LEU A 176 -2.00 -17.59 7.54
N GLY A 177 -0.83 -17.59 8.20
CA GLY A 177 0.32 -18.34 7.71
C GLY A 177 0.06 -19.84 7.57
N GLY A 178 -0.69 -20.43 8.50
CA GLY A 178 -1.05 -21.86 8.48
C GLY A 178 -1.98 -22.26 7.31
N VAL A 179 -2.61 -21.29 6.64
CA VAL A 179 -3.50 -21.52 5.48
C VAL A 179 -2.89 -21.00 4.17
N GLY A 180 -1.57 -20.79 4.14
CA GLY A 180 -0.84 -20.43 2.92
C GLY A 180 -0.88 -18.95 2.54
N VAL A 181 -1.37 -18.05 3.42
CA VAL A 181 -1.43 -16.61 3.14
C VAL A 181 -0.36 -15.89 3.95
N ARG A 182 0.53 -15.17 3.25
CA ARG A 182 1.60 -14.37 3.87
C ARG A 182 1.14 -12.93 4.07
N CYS A 183 1.57 -12.31 5.16
CA CYS A 183 1.32 -10.90 5.40
C CYS A 183 2.60 -10.21 5.86
N ASN A 184 3.05 -9.21 5.12
CA ASN A 184 4.29 -8.49 5.37
C ASN A 184 4.08 -6.97 5.28
N CYS A 185 5.01 -6.19 5.81
CA CYS A 185 5.01 -4.75 5.60
C CYS A 185 6.35 -4.24 5.07
N ILE A 186 6.26 -3.17 4.28
CA ILE A 186 7.40 -2.33 3.90
C ILE A 186 7.27 -1.04 4.70
N ALA A 187 8.35 -0.59 5.33
CA ALA A 187 8.38 0.64 6.14
C ALA A 187 9.34 1.66 5.52
N PRO A 188 8.93 2.41 4.48
CA PRO A 188 9.79 3.39 3.84
C PRO A 188 10.18 4.53 4.79
N GLY A 189 11.34 5.11 4.53
CA GLY A 189 11.73 6.43 5.01
C GLY A 189 11.05 7.54 4.21
N LEU A 190 11.75 8.67 4.02
CA LEU A 190 11.27 9.75 3.19
C LEU A 190 11.37 9.35 1.71
N VAL A 191 10.24 9.34 1.00
CA VAL A 191 10.13 9.03 -0.44
C VAL A 191 9.52 10.23 -1.15
N GLU A 192 10.11 10.64 -2.27
CA GLU A 192 9.64 11.77 -3.07
C GLU A 192 8.28 11.47 -3.70
N THR A 193 7.26 12.03 -3.10
CA THR A 193 5.85 11.89 -3.52
C THR A 193 5.10 13.17 -3.23
N LYS A 194 3.97 13.38 -3.88
CA LYS A 194 3.06 14.48 -3.52
C LYS A 194 2.61 14.44 -2.05
N PHE A 195 2.59 13.26 -1.43
CA PHE A 195 2.27 13.09 -0.02
C PHE A 195 3.35 13.66 0.91
N ALA A 196 4.62 13.56 0.52
CA ALA A 196 5.78 14.04 1.28
C ALA A 196 6.26 15.44 0.84
N GLN A 197 5.55 16.08 -0.09
CA GLN A 197 5.98 17.35 -0.72
C GLN A 197 6.32 18.44 0.30
N VAL A 198 5.48 18.61 1.34
CA VAL A 198 5.71 19.60 2.42
C VAL A 198 7.06 19.38 3.13
N LEU A 199 7.49 18.12 3.30
CA LEU A 199 8.74 17.78 3.96
C LEU A 199 9.94 18.03 3.03
N ILE A 200 9.77 17.82 1.73
CA ILE A 200 10.84 17.92 0.74
C ILE A 200 11.08 19.40 0.33
N GLU A 201 10.01 20.19 0.26
CA GLU A 201 10.09 21.62 -0.09
C GLU A 201 10.66 22.50 1.05
N SER A 202 10.69 21.99 2.29
CA SER A 202 11.35 22.68 3.41
C SER A 202 12.79 22.18 3.56
N PRO A 203 13.82 23.01 3.29
CA PRO A 203 15.22 22.61 3.41
C PRO A 203 15.58 22.08 4.80
N GLU A 204 15.05 22.72 5.86
CA GLU A 204 15.29 22.31 7.24
C GLU A 204 14.70 20.93 7.54
N MET A 205 13.47 20.67 7.09
CA MET A 205 12.84 19.36 7.26
C MET A 205 13.54 18.29 6.44
N LEU A 206 13.87 18.59 5.20
CA LEU A 206 14.61 17.66 4.33
C LEU A 206 15.93 17.26 4.97
N GLU A 207 16.72 18.22 5.45
CA GLU A 207 17.97 17.97 6.16
C GLU A 207 17.76 17.14 7.42
N HIS A 208 16.72 17.45 8.21
CA HIS A 208 16.38 16.68 9.41
C HIS A 208 16.13 15.21 9.12
N PHE A 209 15.44 14.87 8.00
CA PHE A 209 15.19 13.49 7.61
C PHE A 209 16.40 12.84 6.96
N THR A 210 17.10 13.54 6.05
CA THR A 210 18.21 12.96 5.31
C THR A 210 19.45 12.74 6.18
N SER A 211 19.75 13.63 7.13
CA SER A 211 20.86 13.46 8.07
C SER A 211 20.72 12.23 8.98
N ARG A 212 19.48 11.73 9.18
CA ARG A 212 19.19 10.52 9.96
C ARG A 212 19.02 9.28 9.09
N THR A 213 19.05 9.45 7.78
CA THR A 213 19.00 8.34 6.82
C THR A 213 20.43 7.90 6.51
N PRO A 214 20.81 6.62 6.70
CA PRO A 214 22.17 6.15 6.45
C PRO A 214 22.68 6.44 5.03
N MET A 215 21.76 6.47 4.05
CA MET A 215 22.08 6.80 2.65
C MET A 215 22.19 8.31 2.38
N GLY A 216 21.92 9.18 3.35
CA GLY A 216 22.04 10.63 3.26
C GLY A 216 21.07 11.33 2.29
N ARG A 217 20.02 10.64 1.82
CA ARG A 217 19.06 11.16 0.84
C ARG A 217 17.64 10.59 1.04
N HIS A 218 16.65 11.24 0.45
CA HIS A 218 15.33 10.64 0.25
C HIS A 218 15.36 9.64 -0.93
N ALA A 219 14.37 8.76 -0.96
CA ALA A 219 14.21 7.77 -2.03
C ALA A 219 13.23 8.24 -3.10
N GLN A 220 13.32 7.66 -4.29
CA GLN A 220 12.30 7.74 -5.33
C GLN A 220 11.27 6.60 -5.18
N PRO A 221 10.02 6.76 -5.66
CA PRO A 221 8.99 5.72 -5.58
C PRO A 221 9.40 4.36 -6.17
N ASN A 222 10.17 4.37 -7.25
CA ASN A 222 10.66 3.15 -7.90
C ASN A 222 11.68 2.37 -7.06
N GLU A 223 12.34 2.99 -6.09
CA GLU A 223 13.28 2.32 -5.19
C GLU A 223 12.57 1.43 -4.16
N ILE A 224 11.24 1.58 -3.98
CA ILE A 224 10.42 0.73 -3.10
C ILE A 224 9.93 -0.54 -3.81
N VAL A 225 9.90 -0.51 -5.13
CA VAL A 225 9.28 -1.53 -5.98
C VAL A 225 9.93 -2.91 -5.83
N GLY A 226 11.26 -2.98 -5.73
CA GLY A 226 11.97 -4.27 -5.61
C GLY A 226 11.53 -5.08 -4.40
N ALA A 227 11.35 -4.42 -3.24
CA ALA A 227 10.83 -5.09 -2.04
C ALA A 227 9.37 -5.56 -2.23
N ALA A 228 8.54 -4.78 -2.92
CA ALA A 228 7.16 -5.14 -3.21
C ALA A 228 7.07 -6.35 -4.15
N ILE A 229 7.87 -6.40 -5.23
CA ILE A 229 7.95 -7.56 -6.14
C ILE A 229 8.40 -8.81 -5.38
N TYR A 230 9.47 -8.72 -4.58
CA TYR A 230 9.92 -9.82 -3.75
C TYR A 230 8.79 -10.36 -2.89
N LEU A 231 8.12 -9.53 -2.10
CA LEU A 231 7.05 -9.95 -1.20
C LEU A 231 5.81 -10.47 -1.92
N ALA A 232 5.52 -10.01 -3.14
CA ALA A 232 4.41 -10.48 -3.97
C ALA A 232 4.69 -11.82 -4.65
N SER A 233 5.96 -12.15 -4.89
CA SER A 233 6.38 -13.32 -5.66
C SER A 233 6.58 -14.57 -4.81
N ASP A 234 6.77 -15.70 -5.48
CA ASP A 234 7.06 -16.97 -4.83
C ASP A 234 8.50 -17.06 -4.26
N ALA A 235 9.37 -16.09 -4.65
CA ALA A 235 10.68 -15.92 -4.01
C ALA A 235 10.57 -15.62 -2.50
N ALA A 236 9.43 -15.08 -2.03
CA ALA A 236 9.15 -14.80 -0.63
C ALA A 236 8.32 -15.89 0.07
N SER A 237 8.33 -17.14 -0.42
CA SER A 237 7.51 -18.24 0.11
C SER A 237 7.70 -18.53 1.59
N TYR A 238 8.83 -18.14 2.18
CA TYR A 238 9.13 -18.29 3.61
C TYR A 238 9.28 -16.93 4.34
N THR A 239 8.68 -15.87 3.80
CA THR A 239 8.75 -14.51 4.38
C THR A 239 7.37 -14.06 4.84
#